data_4f217228233b539c059c96479b3576f5
#
_entry.id   4f217228233b539c059c96479b3576f5
#
_cell.length_a   1.000
_cell.length_b   1.000
_cell.length_c   1.000
_cell.angle_alpha   90.00
_cell.angle_beta   90.00
_cell.angle_gamma   90.00
#
_symmetry.space_group_name_H-M   'P 1'
#
loop_
_entity.id
_entity.type
_entity.pdbx_description
1 polymer ?
#
loop_
_entity_poly.entity_id
_entity_poly.type
_entity_poly.pdbx_seq_one_letter_code
_entity_poly.pdbx_strand_id
1 'polypeptide(L)'
;MKWLSDDKLNHLRNVVSEPDFGATKYTFVKELGRGGMGAVYLAEDRELDRLVAIKILNTPETTEDLRNRMVREAQIIARLEHPGIVPVHDVGTLPDGRIYYAMKYVRGSRLDEYATQGASLRDRLRKFQAVCDAVAFAHAHGVIHRDLKPQNIMIGSFGEVLVLDWGVAKLLAGENMSYSSYTTYSHAADTSDGTVIGTQNYMSPEQARGEIDQLDERADVYSLGAVLQFLLNDQPKVSKGAQAVCAKAMSQTKESRYATASDLSADVGRLLDAEPVSAYRENAFERVSRWVSKNRFLVLLVLAYLLMRIFLIFTSRR
;
A
#
# COMPACT_ATOMS: atom_id res chain seq x y z
N MET A 1 21.58 46.13 11.85
CA MET A 1 21.71 44.70 11.61
C MET A 1 20.59 44.29 10.64
N LYS A 2 20.91 43.97 9.37
CA LYS A 2 19.89 43.53 8.41
C LYS A 2 19.61 42.06 8.69
N TRP A 3 18.43 41.73 9.22
CA TRP A 3 17.97 40.38 9.39
C TRP A 3 17.79 39.75 7.99
N LEU A 4 18.23 38.50 7.83
CA LEU A 4 17.99 37.74 6.60
C LEU A 4 16.48 37.57 6.42
N SER A 5 15.96 37.77 5.21
CA SER A 5 14.54 37.51 4.92
C SER A 5 14.27 36.05 5.09
N ASP A 6 13.02 35.70 5.44
CA ASP A 6 12.58 34.28 5.64
C ASP A 6 12.89 33.41 4.42
N ASP A 7 12.79 33.96 3.19
CA ASP A 7 13.18 33.26 1.96
C ASP A 7 14.68 32.93 1.92
N LYS A 8 15.55 33.82 2.40
CA LYS A 8 16.99 33.56 2.49
C LYS A 8 17.32 32.53 3.58
N LEU A 9 16.60 32.58 4.69
CA LEU A 9 16.74 31.60 5.76
C LEU A 9 16.26 30.22 5.30
N ASN A 10 15.14 30.15 4.58
CA ASN A 10 14.64 28.91 4.00
C ASN A 10 15.55 28.38 2.90
N HIS A 11 16.10 29.27 2.06
CA HIS A 11 17.10 28.88 1.06
C HIS A 11 18.38 28.32 1.71
N LEU A 12 18.91 28.96 2.75
CA LEU A 12 20.06 28.47 3.51
C LEU A 12 19.75 27.15 4.23
N ARG A 13 18.57 27.00 4.81
CA ARG A 13 18.13 25.71 5.41
C ARG A 13 18.06 24.61 4.36
N ASN A 14 17.56 24.89 3.16
CA ASN A 14 17.50 23.91 2.08
C ASN A 14 18.89 23.53 1.58
N VAL A 15 19.81 24.49 1.39
CA VAL A 15 21.20 24.23 0.98
C VAL A 15 21.96 23.43 2.05
N VAL A 16 21.75 23.71 3.34
CA VAL A 16 22.34 22.96 4.47
C VAL A 16 21.70 21.57 4.62
N SER A 17 20.46 21.38 4.15
CA SER A 17 19.75 20.09 4.25
C SER A 17 19.93 19.21 3.01
N GLU A 18 20.48 19.69 1.91
CA GLU A 18 20.76 18.86 0.75
C GLU A 18 21.83 17.81 1.09
N PRO A 19 21.53 16.53 0.78
CA PRO A 19 22.49 15.48 1.07
C PRO A 19 23.72 15.59 0.14
N ASP A 20 24.91 15.49 0.72
CA ASP A 20 26.15 15.41 -0.05
C ASP A 20 26.36 14.00 -0.62
N PHE A 21 26.12 13.85 -1.92
CA PHE A 21 26.38 12.61 -2.66
C PHE A 21 27.80 12.54 -3.25
N GLY A 22 28.68 13.53 -2.99
CA GLY A 22 29.98 13.65 -3.66
C GLY A 22 30.90 12.45 -3.51
N ALA A 23 30.81 11.71 -2.39
CA ALA A 23 31.55 10.48 -2.15
C ALA A 23 30.84 9.22 -2.65
N THR A 24 29.71 9.33 -3.35
CA THR A 24 28.93 8.20 -3.87
C THR A 24 28.96 8.16 -5.40
N LYS A 25 28.46 7.07 -5.99
CA LYS A 25 28.21 6.98 -7.44
C LYS A 25 26.98 7.74 -7.93
N TYR A 26 26.23 8.39 -7.02
CA TYR A 26 24.97 9.05 -7.31
C TYR A 26 25.14 10.55 -7.49
N THR A 27 24.34 11.11 -8.40
CA THR A 27 24.21 12.57 -8.59
C THR A 27 22.78 13.00 -8.21
N PHE A 28 22.66 13.98 -7.34
CA PHE A 28 21.38 14.55 -6.94
C PHE A 28 20.65 15.16 -8.14
N VAL A 29 19.36 14.89 -8.26
CA VAL A 29 18.47 15.50 -9.26
C VAL A 29 17.43 16.40 -8.60
N LYS A 30 16.63 15.86 -7.67
CA LYS A 30 15.62 16.61 -6.91
C LYS A 30 15.10 15.82 -5.72
N GLU A 31 14.47 16.51 -4.76
CA GLU A 31 13.67 15.86 -3.71
C GLU A 31 12.35 15.32 -4.31
N LEU A 32 11.98 14.09 -3.97
CA LEU A 32 10.70 13.46 -4.33
C LEU A 32 9.66 13.58 -3.23
N GLY A 33 10.11 13.61 -1.98
CA GLY A 33 9.23 13.74 -0.82
C GLY A 33 10.00 13.66 0.48
N ARG A 34 9.40 14.19 1.54
CA ARG A 34 9.96 14.22 2.90
C ARG A 34 8.89 13.80 3.89
N GLY A 35 9.25 12.98 4.86
CA GLY A 35 8.37 12.50 5.92
C GLY A 35 9.10 12.37 7.25
N GLY A 36 8.41 11.94 8.29
CA GLY A 36 8.98 11.80 9.63
C GLY A 36 10.16 10.84 9.73
N MET A 37 10.25 9.84 8.84
CA MET A 37 11.32 8.83 8.84
C MET A 37 12.50 9.21 7.95
N GLY A 38 12.43 10.29 7.18
CA GLY A 38 13.49 10.67 6.26
C GLY A 38 12.98 11.37 5.00
N ALA A 39 13.88 11.57 4.06
CA ALA A 39 13.56 12.17 2.76
C ALA A 39 13.95 11.23 1.62
N VAL A 40 13.18 11.29 0.54
CA VAL A 40 13.41 10.51 -0.69
C VAL A 40 13.83 11.46 -1.79
N TYR A 41 14.92 11.14 -2.45
CA TYR A 41 15.51 11.94 -3.52
C TYR A 41 15.56 11.16 -4.82
N LEU A 42 15.32 11.84 -5.93
CA LEU A 42 15.67 11.34 -7.25
C LEU A 42 17.16 11.58 -7.47
N ALA A 43 17.87 10.55 -7.86
CA ALA A 43 19.28 10.63 -8.20
C ALA A 43 19.58 9.84 -9.47
N GLU A 44 20.67 10.17 -10.12
CA GLU A 44 21.24 9.44 -11.25
C GLU A 44 22.38 8.54 -10.77
N ASP A 45 22.28 7.25 -11.03
CA ASP A 45 23.36 6.28 -10.86
C ASP A 45 24.32 6.43 -12.06
N ARG A 46 25.49 7.06 -11.86
CA ARG A 46 26.47 7.36 -12.91
C ARG A 46 27.15 6.13 -13.48
N GLU A 47 27.19 5.02 -12.74
CA GLU A 47 27.80 3.78 -13.21
C GLU A 47 26.88 3.00 -14.14
N LEU A 48 25.58 3.05 -13.90
CA LEU A 48 24.57 2.29 -14.66
C LEU A 48 23.70 3.17 -15.55
N ASP A 49 23.96 4.48 -15.62
CA ASP A 49 23.20 5.47 -16.42
C ASP A 49 21.70 5.34 -16.27
N ARG A 50 21.22 5.36 -15.01
CA ARG A 50 19.82 5.19 -14.69
C ARG A 50 19.37 6.07 -13.53
N LEU A 51 18.09 6.40 -13.52
CA LEU A 51 17.47 7.08 -12.39
C LEU A 51 17.11 6.08 -11.28
N VAL A 52 17.41 6.47 -10.05
CA VAL A 52 17.08 5.75 -8.81
C VAL A 52 16.40 6.66 -7.81
N ALA A 53 15.62 6.09 -6.91
CA ALA A 53 15.12 6.79 -5.73
C ALA A 53 16.04 6.47 -4.54
N ILE A 54 16.54 7.49 -3.87
CA ILE A 54 17.41 7.33 -2.70
C ILE A 54 16.67 7.82 -1.48
N LYS A 55 16.41 6.93 -0.53
CA LYS A 55 15.84 7.28 0.77
C LYS A 55 16.96 7.45 1.77
N ILE A 56 16.99 8.64 2.40
CA ILE A 56 17.92 8.99 3.47
C ILE A 56 17.13 9.06 4.76
N LEU A 57 17.57 8.37 5.79
CA LEU A 57 16.89 8.31 7.07
C LEU A 57 17.35 9.45 7.97
N ASN A 58 16.40 10.09 8.66
CA ASN A 58 16.67 11.13 9.66
C ASN A 58 17.02 10.49 10.99
N THR A 59 18.26 10.03 11.13
CA THR A 59 18.78 9.53 12.41
C THR A 59 19.86 10.49 12.89
N PRO A 60 19.62 11.28 13.98
CA PRO A 60 20.55 12.30 14.45
C PRO A 60 21.86 11.72 15.00
N GLU A 61 21.83 10.49 15.51
CA GLU A 61 22.97 9.76 16.03
C GLU A 61 22.91 8.31 15.57
N THR A 62 23.67 7.98 14.54
CA THR A 62 23.74 6.61 14.03
C THR A 62 24.72 5.81 14.88
N THR A 63 24.22 5.08 15.88
CA THR A 63 25.05 4.09 16.57
C THR A 63 25.40 2.95 15.61
N GLU A 64 26.55 2.30 15.87
CA GLU A 64 27.01 1.15 15.06
C GLU A 64 25.95 0.02 15.03
N ASP A 65 25.24 -0.21 16.14
CA ASP A 65 24.17 -1.18 16.21
C ASP A 65 22.98 -0.83 15.31
N LEU A 66 22.60 0.45 15.26
CA LEU A 66 21.52 0.93 14.40
C LEU A 66 21.90 0.75 12.92
N ARG A 67 23.14 1.09 12.57
CA ARG A 67 23.69 0.89 11.22
C ARG A 67 23.64 -0.59 10.81
N ASN A 68 24.14 -1.48 11.68
CA ASN A 68 24.17 -2.91 11.40
C ASN A 68 22.76 -3.52 11.23
N ARG A 69 21.79 -3.06 12.02
CA ARG A 69 20.37 -3.45 11.88
C ARG A 69 19.83 -3.01 10.51
N MET A 70 20.01 -1.74 10.13
CA MET A 70 19.53 -1.21 8.85
C MET A 70 20.12 -1.96 7.64
N VAL A 71 21.41 -2.25 7.67
CA VAL A 71 22.07 -3.03 6.61
C VAL A 71 21.44 -4.43 6.52
N ARG A 72 21.24 -5.11 7.65
CA ARG A 72 20.59 -6.44 7.67
C ARG A 72 19.19 -6.41 7.09
N GLU A 73 18.40 -5.42 7.42
CA GLU A 73 17.02 -5.28 6.96
C GLU A 73 16.95 -4.95 5.48
N ALA A 74 17.80 -4.03 5.00
CA ALA A 74 17.92 -3.77 3.57
C ALA A 74 18.34 -5.04 2.80
N GLN A 75 19.22 -5.88 3.38
CA GLN A 75 19.58 -7.19 2.82
C GLN A 75 18.40 -8.16 2.78
N ILE A 76 17.52 -8.16 3.79
CA ILE A 76 16.32 -8.99 3.80
C ILE A 76 15.40 -8.56 2.66
N ILE A 77 15.13 -7.26 2.53
CA ILE A 77 14.27 -6.73 1.45
C ILE A 77 14.89 -6.98 0.08
N ALA A 78 16.21 -6.81 -0.07
CA ALA A 78 16.90 -7.07 -1.32
C ALA A 78 16.80 -8.53 -1.80
N ARG A 79 16.52 -9.48 -0.88
CA ARG A 79 16.27 -10.90 -1.20
C ARG A 79 14.83 -11.19 -1.61
N LEU A 80 13.90 -10.23 -1.42
CA LEU A 80 12.51 -10.37 -1.84
C LEU A 80 12.38 -10.11 -3.35
N GLU A 81 12.73 -11.09 -4.16
CA GLU A 81 12.63 -11.02 -5.61
C GLU A 81 11.19 -11.27 -6.07
N HIS A 82 10.37 -10.23 -6.08
CA HIS A 82 8.99 -10.28 -6.54
C HIS A 82 8.65 -9.04 -7.38
N PRO A 83 7.94 -9.17 -8.52
CA PRO A 83 7.63 -8.04 -9.40
C PRO A 83 6.80 -6.93 -8.74
N GLY A 84 6.05 -7.24 -7.68
CA GLY A 84 5.27 -6.28 -6.90
C GLY A 84 6.00 -5.70 -5.70
N ILE A 85 7.28 -6.00 -5.48
CA ILE A 85 8.12 -5.42 -4.42
C ILE A 85 9.16 -4.51 -5.05
N VAL A 86 9.32 -3.29 -4.51
CA VAL A 86 10.34 -2.39 -5.03
C VAL A 86 11.74 -2.97 -4.77
N PRO A 87 12.57 -3.19 -5.81
CA PRO A 87 13.91 -3.70 -5.61
C PRO A 87 14.81 -2.64 -4.98
N VAL A 88 15.54 -3.03 -3.92
CA VAL A 88 16.65 -2.28 -3.34
C VAL A 88 17.90 -2.61 -4.15
N HIS A 89 18.59 -1.58 -4.60
CA HIS A 89 19.78 -1.70 -5.45
C HIS A 89 21.08 -1.55 -4.69
N ASP A 90 21.07 -0.73 -3.62
CA ASP A 90 22.29 -0.38 -2.88
C ASP A 90 21.94 0.15 -1.49
N VAL A 91 22.89 0.02 -0.58
CA VAL A 91 22.84 0.57 0.78
C VAL A 91 24.20 1.20 1.07
N GLY A 92 24.21 2.41 1.61
CA GLY A 92 25.45 3.11 1.91
C GLY A 92 25.31 4.15 3.02
N THR A 93 26.43 4.83 3.27
CA THR A 93 26.52 5.92 4.23
C THR A 93 27.04 7.17 3.52
N LEU A 94 26.36 8.29 3.74
CA LEU A 94 26.82 9.60 3.25
C LEU A 94 28.01 10.11 4.07
N PRO A 95 28.77 11.11 3.57
CA PRO A 95 29.89 11.71 4.29
C PRO A 95 29.52 12.27 5.67
N ASP A 96 28.27 12.69 5.87
CA ASP A 96 27.75 13.20 7.13
C ASP A 96 27.27 12.09 8.12
N GLY A 97 27.50 10.81 7.76
CA GLY A 97 27.13 9.66 8.59
C GLY A 97 25.68 9.17 8.40
N ARG A 98 24.83 9.89 7.67
CA ARG A 98 23.46 9.42 7.40
C ARG A 98 23.47 8.19 6.51
N ILE A 99 22.58 7.25 6.83
CA ILE A 99 22.42 6.04 6.03
C ILE A 99 21.41 6.28 4.93
N TYR A 100 21.71 5.78 3.75
CA TYR A 100 20.79 5.76 2.62
C TYR A 100 20.62 4.37 2.06
N TYR A 101 19.50 4.14 1.39
CA TYR A 101 19.36 3.04 0.44
C TYR A 101 18.81 3.54 -0.89
N ALA A 102 19.37 2.99 -1.97
CA ALA A 102 18.93 3.26 -3.32
C ALA A 102 17.98 2.15 -3.79
N MET A 103 16.88 2.54 -4.40
CA MET A 103 15.84 1.63 -4.90
C MET A 103 15.39 2.05 -6.30
N LYS A 104 14.67 1.17 -6.97
CA LYS A 104 14.06 1.49 -8.27
C LYS A 104 13.24 2.78 -8.20
N TYR A 105 13.54 3.73 -9.07
CA TYR A 105 12.65 4.87 -9.29
C TYR A 105 11.44 4.44 -10.09
N VAL A 106 10.24 4.56 -9.50
CA VAL A 106 8.97 4.19 -10.14
C VAL A 106 8.36 5.43 -10.76
N ARG A 107 8.25 5.45 -12.09
CA ARG A 107 7.51 6.49 -12.83
C ARG A 107 6.04 6.13 -12.81
N GLY A 108 5.23 6.91 -12.09
CA GLY A 108 3.80 6.63 -11.96
C GLY A 108 3.16 7.47 -10.87
N SER A 109 2.03 7.03 -10.34
CA SER A 109 1.29 7.67 -9.27
C SER A 109 1.14 6.74 -8.06
N ARG A 110 0.96 7.32 -6.89
CA ARG A 110 0.61 6.56 -5.69
C ARG A 110 -0.82 6.03 -5.82
N LEU A 111 -1.14 4.97 -5.07
CA LEU A 111 -2.46 4.33 -5.13
C LEU A 111 -3.59 5.30 -4.72
N ASP A 112 -3.34 6.22 -3.78
CA ASP A 112 -4.30 7.26 -3.39
C ASP A 112 -4.61 8.22 -4.55
N GLU A 113 -3.59 8.66 -5.26
CA GLU A 113 -3.73 9.51 -6.46
C GLU A 113 -4.40 8.74 -7.61
N TYR A 114 -3.96 7.51 -7.86
CA TYR A 114 -4.55 6.63 -8.90
C TYR A 114 -6.05 6.40 -8.68
N ALA A 115 -6.46 6.19 -7.43
CA ALA A 115 -7.86 5.97 -7.09
C ALA A 115 -8.73 7.20 -7.39
N THR A 116 -8.21 8.42 -7.24
CA THR A 116 -8.94 9.69 -7.52
C THR A 116 -8.96 10.06 -8.99
N GLN A 117 -8.11 9.48 -9.83
CA GLN A 117 -8.01 9.77 -11.27
C GLN A 117 -9.08 9.07 -12.14
N GLY A 118 -10.16 8.56 -11.55
CA GLY A 118 -11.28 7.95 -12.27
C GLY A 118 -11.07 6.50 -12.68
N ALA A 119 -10.12 5.78 -12.07
CA ALA A 119 -9.92 4.36 -12.29
C ALA A 119 -11.19 3.56 -11.94
N SER A 120 -11.58 2.60 -12.81
CA SER A 120 -12.75 1.77 -12.55
C SER A 120 -12.56 0.93 -11.29
N LEU A 121 -13.66 0.57 -10.59
CA LEU A 121 -13.59 -0.32 -9.44
C LEU A 121 -12.88 -1.63 -9.78
N ARG A 122 -13.14 -2.18 -10.96
CA ARG A 122 -12.51 -3.43 -11.42
C ARG A 122 -10.99 -3.28 -11.51
N ASP A 123 -10.49 -2.16 -12.03
CA ASP A 123 -9.05 -1.92 -12.14
C ASP A 123 -8.42 -1.70 -10.76
N ARG A 124 -9.09 -0.94 -9.88
CA ARG A 124 -8.64 -0.76 -8.49
C ARG A 124 -8.52 -2.11 -7.75
N LEU A 125 -9.51 -2.99 -7.89
CA LEU A 125 -9.49 -4.32 -7.26
C LEU A 125 -8.38 -5.22 -7.84
N ARG A 126 -8.11 -5.16 -9.15
CA ARG A 126 -6.99 -5.88 -9.76
C ARG A 126 -5.64 -5.39 -9.24
N LYS A 127 -5.46 -4.06 -9.09
CA LYS A 127 -4.25 -3.50 -8.47
C LYS A 127 -4.11 -3.96 -7.02
N PHE A 128 -5.22 -3.96 -6.29
CA PHE A 128 -5.24 -4.45 -4.92
C PHE A 128 -4.85 -5.93 -4.81
N GLN A 129 -5.31 -6.80 -5.71
CA GLN A 129 -4.86 -8.19 -5.75
C GLN A 129 -3.34 -8.29 -5.92
N ALA A 130 -2.74 -7.53 -6.84
CA ALA A 130 -1.30 -7.52 -7.03
C ALA A 130 -0.54 -7.04 -5.76
N VAL A 131 -1.13 -6.12 -4.98
CA VAL A 131 -0.60 -5.75 -3.65
C VAL A 131 -0.66 -6.94 -2.69
N CYS A 132 -1.80 -7.63 -2.62
CA CYS A 132 -1.94 -8.80 -1.75
C CYS A 132 -0.94 -9.91 -2.12
N ASP A 133 -0.70 -10.13 -3.41
CA ASP A 133 0.25 -11.15 -3.89
C ASP A 133 1.68 -10.81 -3.48
N ALA A 134 2.08 -9.53 -3.60
CA ALA A 134 3.39 -9.06 -3.14
C ALA A 134 3.56 -9.22 -1.61
N VAL A 135 2.52 -8.88 -0.84
CA VAL A 135 2.53 -9.03 0.62
C VAL A 135 2.55 -10.50 1.04
N ALA A 136 1.76 -11.35 0.39
CA ALA A 136 1.76 -12.79 0.65
C ALA A 136 3.13 -13.43 0.36
N PHE A 137 3.81 -12.99 -0.71
CA PHE A 137 5.16 -13.44 -1.02
C PHE A 137 6.14 -13.07 0.10
N ALA A 138 6.10 -11.82 0.59
CA ALA A 138 6.95 -11.38 1.69
C ALA A 138 6.67 -12.15 2.98
N HIS A 139 5.39 -12.39 3.32
CA HIS A 139 4.99 -13.19 4.47
C HIS A 139 5.54 -14.62 4.41
N ALA A 140 5.49 -15.26 3.23
CA ALA A 140 6.09 -16.58 3.04
C ALA A 140 7.62 -16.60 3.27
N HIS A 141 8.28 -15.44 3.22
CA HIS A 141 9.70 -15.26 3.54
C HIS A 141 9.94 -14.69 4.95
N GLY A 142 8.90 -14.67 5.80
CA GLY A 142 8.98 -14.19 7.19
C GLY A 142 9.09 -12.66 7.33
N VAL A 143 8.73 -11.90 6.30
CA VAL A 143 8.80 -10.43 6.30
C VAL A 143 7.41 -9.82 6.39
N ILE A 144 7.17 -9.00 7.42
CA ILE A 144 5.93 -8.26 7.67
C ILE A 144 6.17 -6.79 7.31
N HIS A 145 5.25 -6.17 6.55
CA HIS A 145 5.41 -4.78 6.08
C HIS A 145 5.23 -3.73 7.17
N ARG A 146 4.22 -3.89 8.05
CA ARG A 146 3.91 -3.05 9.22
C ARG A 146 3.47 -1.60 8.95
N ASP A 147 3.51 -1.11 7.70
CA ASP A 147 3.11 0.25 7.32
C ASP A 147 2.40 0.29 5.95
N LEU A 148 1.54 -0.71 5.69
CA LEU A 148 0.76 -0.73 4.46
C LEU A 148 -0.29 0.38 4.47
N LYS A 149 -0.22 1.25 3.46
CA LYS A 149 -1.14 2.35 3.20
C LYS A 149 -1.08 2.73 1.72
N PRO A 150 -2.08 3.42 1.17
CA PRO A 150 -2.09 3.79 -0.25
C PRO A 150 -0.85 4.58 -0.70
N GLN A 151 -0.25 5.39 0.18
CA GLN A 151 0.95 6.17 -0.10
C GLN A 151 2.20 5.32 -0.31
N ASN A 152 2.23 4.10 0.25
CA ASN A 152 3.34 3.15 0.13
C ASN A 152 3.13 2.15 -1.03
N ILE A 153 2.17 2.42 -1.92
CA ILE A 153 1.87 1.59 -3.10
C ILE A 153 1.94 2.48 -4.33
N MET A 154 2.80 2.13 -5.27
CA MET A 154 2.95 2.84 -6.55
C MET A 154 2.32 2.04 -7.68
N ILE A 155 1.61 2.75 -8.55
CA ILE A 155 1.13 2.25 -9.84
C ILE A 155 2.00 2.88 -10.92
N GLY A 156 2.84 2.07 -11.56
CA GLY A 156 3.74 2.53 -12.60
C GLY A 156 3.03 2.85 -13.91
N SER A 157 3.72 3.54 -14.82
CA SER A 157 3.16 4.01 -16.10
C SER A 157 2.72 2.89 -17.05
N PHE A 158 3.20 1.67 -16.85
CA PHE A 158 2.76 0.47 -17.59
C PHE A 158 1.75 -0.37 -16.81
N GLY A 159 1.26 0.14 -15.70
CA GLY A 159 0.26 -0.52 -14.86
C GLY A 159 0.84 -1.53 -13.87
N GLU A 160 2.15 -1.63 -13.72
CA GLU A 160 2.79 -2.43 -12.67
C GLU A 160 2.45 -1.86 -11.28
N VAL A 161 2.36 -2.75 -10.30
CA VAL A 161 2.09 -2.40 -8.90
C VAL A 161 3.33 -2.70 -8.09
N LEU A 162 3.83 -1.72 -7.34
CA LEU A 162 5.00 -1.89 -6.49
C LEU A 162 4.70 -1.41 -5.07
N VAL A 163 4.95 -2.27 -4.10
CA VAL A 163 4.87 -1.97 -2.68
C VAL A 163 6.23 -1.41 -2.24
N LEU A 164 6.19 -0.23 -1.63
CA LEU A 164 7.34 0.54 -1.17
C LEU A 164 7.47 0.47 0.35
N ASP A 165 8.60 0.93 0.88
CA ASP A 165 8.80 1.23 2.31
C ASP A 165 8.47 0.05 3.26
N TRP A 166 9.04 -1.12 2.97
CA TRP A 166 8.97 -2.32 3.80
C TRP A 166 9.60 -2.06 5.18
N GLY A 167 8.83 -1.71 6.15
CA GLY A 167 9.05 -1.58 7.59
C GLY A 167 10.49 -1.46 8.19
N VAL A 168 11.51 -1.26 7.33
CA VAL A 168 12.93 -1.17 7.69
C VAL A 168 13.15 -0.24 8.89
N ALA A 169 12.51 0.92 8.88
CA ALA A 169 12.67 1.89 9.96
C ALA A 169 11.90 1.53 11.25
N LYS A 170 10.83 0.73 11.17
CA LYS A 170 10.02 0.36 12.35
C LYS A 170 10.63 -0.78 13.17
N LEU A 171 11.41 -1.66 12.54
CA LEU A 171 12.22 -2.66 13.26
C LEU A 171 13.37 -2.02 14.04
N LEU A 172 13.88 -0.86 13.58
CA LEU A 172 14.96 -0.12 14.24
C LEU A 172 14.55 0.53 15.57
N ALA A 173 13.27 0.84 15.70
CA ALA A 173 12.73 1.48 16.91
C ALA A 173 12.38 0.51 18.03
N GLY A 174 12.42 -0.80 17.77
CA GLY A 174 11.73 -1.83 18.55
C GLY A 174 12.29 -2.21 19.90
N GLU A 175 13.44 -1.69 20.36
CA GLU A 175 13.94 -2.09 21.69
C GLU A 175 14.11 -0.96 22.71
N ASN A 176 14.10 0.33 22.31
CA ASN A 176 14.36 1.42 23.24
C ASN A 176 13.52 2.70 23.07
N MET A 177 12.54 2.74 22.16
CA MET A 177 11.64 3.89 22.03
C MET A 177 10.18 3.43 22.10
N SER A 178 9.45 3.94 23.08
CA SER A 178 8.01 3.67 23.17
C SER A 178 7.32 4.16 21.89
N TYR A 179 6.40 3.37 21.37
CA TYR A 179 5.58 3.65 20.19
C TYR A 179 4.92 5.04 20.19
N SER A 180 4.71 5.60 21.41
CA SER A 180 4.25 6.97 21.65
C SER A 180 5.15 8.04 21.04
N SER A 181 6.46 7.81 20.96
CA SER A 181 7.41 8.77 20.36
C SER A 181 7.31 8.79 18.83
N TYR A 182 6.94 7.67 18.18
CA TYR A 182 6.74 7.60 16.74
C TYR A 182 5.49 8.33 16.25
N THR A 183 4.39 8.24 17.02
CA THR A 183 3.18 9.02 16.72
C THR A 183 3.44 10.52 16.83
N THR A 184 4.31 10.94 17.76
CA THR A 184 4.66 12.36 17.94
C THR A 184 5.55 12.87 16.81
N TYR A 185 6.50 12.07 16.26
CA TYR A 185 7.36 12.49 15.14
C TYR A 185 6.61 12.48 13.80
N SER A 186 5.67 11.55 13.57
CA SER A 186 4.83 11.59 12.37
C SER A 186 3.83 12.75 12.41
N HIS A 187 3.38 13.17 13.58
CA HIS A 187 2.51 14.35 13.73
C HIS A 187 3.22 15.69 13.51
N ALA A 188 4.52 15.80 13.79
CA ALA A 188 5.26 17.06 13.64
C ALA A 188 5.64 17.36 12.19
N ALA A 189 5.69 16.37 11.29
CA ALA A 189 6.08 16.54 9.89
C ALA A 189 4.91 16.82 8.94
N ASP A 190 3.67 16.46 9.32
CA ASP A 190 2.47 16.58 8.47
C ASP A 190 1.62 17.84 8.75
N THR A 191 2.11 18.78 9.57
CA THR A 191 1.33 19.98 9.98
C THR A 191 1.34 21.15 9.00
N SER A 192 1.85 21.01 7.77
CA SER A 192 1.87 22.13 6.82
C SER A 192 0.69 22.19 5.84
N ASP A 193 -0.20 21.20 5.76
CA ASP A 193 -1.47 21.31 5.02
C ASP A 193 -2.48 20.29 5.51
N GLY A 194 -3.33 20.65 6.46
CA GLY A 194 -4.72 20.20 6.67
C GLY A 194 -5.10 18.70 6.60
N THR A 195 -4.17 17.75 6.46
CA THR A 195 -4.48 16.33 6.16
C THR A 195 -3.87 15.34 7.19
N VAL A 196 -3.94 15.67 8.48
CA VAL A 196 -3.32 14.89 9.58
C VAL A 196 -4.10 13.62 9.99
N ILE A 197 -5.22 13.29 9.35
CA ILE A 197 -6.11 12.19 9.80
C ILE A 197 -5.76 10.82 9.17
N GLY A 198 -4.82 10.73 8.21
CA GLY A 198 -4.70 9.55 7.31
C GLY A 198 -3.98 8.31 7.86
N THR A 199 -2.91 8.44 8.62
CA THR A 199 -1.99 7.31 8.88
C THR A 199 -2.50 6.33 9.95
N GLN A 200 -3.25 6.78 10.94
CA GLN A 200 -3.79 5.93 12.02
C GLN A 200 -4.88 4.95 11.52
N ASN A 201 -5.57 5.27 10.44
CA ASN A 201 -6.67 4.45 9.92
C ASN A 201 -6.24 3.11 9.31
N TYR A 202 -4.94 2.93 9.00
CA TYR A 202 -4.41 1.70 8.39
C TYR A 202 -3.69 0.80 9.40
N MET A 203 -3.48 1.29 10.62
CA MET A 203 -2.76 0.58 11.68
C MET A 203 -3.66 -0.44 12.36
N SER A 204 -3.17 -1.66 12.54
CA SER A 204 -3.91 -2.67 13.26
C SER A 204 -4.06 -2.34 14.75
N PRO A 205 -5.11 -2.82 15.42
CA PRO A 205 -5.34 -2.52 16.83
C PRO A 205 -4.17 -2.90 17.75
N GLU A 206 -3.52 -4.03 17.53
CA GLU A 206 -2.34 -4.50 18.26
C GLU A 206 -1.13 -3.59 18.01
N GLN A 207 -0.95 -3.08 16.78
CA GLN A 207 0.08 -2.06 16.49
C GLN A 207 -0.22 -0.76 17.23
N ALA A 208 -1.47 -0.31 17.22
CA ALA A 208 -1.89 0.91 17.91
C ALA A 208 -1.70 0.83 19.44
N ARG A 209 -1.77 -0.37 20.03
CA ARG A 209 -1.50 -0.62 21.44
C ARG A 209 -0.01 -0.82 21.75
N GLY A 210 0.86 -0.86 20.70
CA GLY A 210 2.30 -1.07 20.90
C GLY A 210 2.70 -2.51 21.26
N GLU A 211 1.84 -3.49 20.95
CA GLU A 211 2.08 -4.92 21.25
C GLU A 211 3.01 -5.54 20.18
N ILE A 212 4.24 -5.03 20.08
CA ILE A 212 5.19 -5.35 18.99
C ILE A 212 5.55 -6.83 18.96
N ASP A 213 5.71 -7.45 20.13
CA ASP A 213 6.10 -8.87 20.27
C ASP A 213 4.99 -9.83 19.84
N GLN A 214 3.75 -9.35 19.70
CA GLN A 214 2.59 -10.13 19.30
C GLN A 214 2.22 -9.92 17.83
N LEU A 215 2.99 -9.09 17.09
CA LEU A 215 2.71 -8.81 15.69
C LEU A 215 3.03 -10.03 14.82
N ASP A 216 2.04 -10.43 14.04
CA ASP A 216 2.18 -11.43 12.99
C ASP A 216 1.68 -10.87 11.64
N GLU A 217 1.69 -11.68 10.59
CA GLU A 217 1.26 -11.33 9.24
C GLU A 217 -0.17 -10.79 9.17
N ARG A 218 -1.02 -11.09 10.15
CA ARG A 218 -2.41 -10.60 10.21
C ARG A 218 -2.52 -9.12 10.56
N ALA A 219 -1.44 -8.48 11.01
CA ALA A 219 -1.37 -7.02 11.12
C ALA A 219 -1.42 -6.37 9.73
N ASP A 220 -0.69 -6.92 8.75
CA ASP A 220 -0.75 -6.45 7.36
C ASP A 220 -2.09 -6.78 6.69
N VAL A 221 -2.73 -7.91 7.04
CA VAL A 221 -4.08 -8.24 6.57
C VAL A 221 -5.09 -7.17 6.99
N TYR A 222 -4.98 -6.64 8.22
CA TYR A 222 -5.81 -5.53 8.67
C TYR A 222 -5.55 -4.27 7.81
N SER A 223 -4.30 -3.91 7.61
CA SER A 223 -3.92 -2.75 6.80
C SER A 223 -4.38 -2.88 5.35
N LEU A 224 -4.29 -4.09 4.76
CA LEU A 224 -4.85 -4.41 3.45
C LEU A 224 -6.38 -4.23 3.43
N GLY A 225 -7.08 -4.66 4.49
CA GLY A 225 -8.52 -4.41 4.65
C GLY A 225 -8.87 -2.91 4.62
N ALA A 226 -8.08 -2.08 5.30
CA ALA A 226 -8.25 -0.63 5.31
C ALA A 226 -7.94 -0.01 3.93
N VAL A 227 -6.91 -0.50 3.22
CA VAL A 227 -6.63 -0.09 1.83
C VAL A 227 -7.79 -0.47 0.91
N LEU A 228 -8.35 -1.69 1.04
CA LEU A 228 -9.51 -2.10 0.27
C LEU A 228 -10.72 -1.20 0.55
N GLN A 229 -10.99 -0.90 1.81
CA GLN A 229 -12.06 0.03 2.19
C GLN A 229 -11.86 1.41 1.55
N PHE A 230 -10.64 1.94 1.57
CA PHE A 230 -10.30 3.20 0.89
C PHE A 230 -10.65 3.15 -0.61
N LEU A 231 -10.28 2.06 -1.31
CA LEU A 231 -10.57 1.89 -2.75
C LEU A 231 -12.07 1.77 -3.07
N LEU A 232 -12.89 1.42 -2.09
CA LEU A 232 -14.35 1.28 -2.21
C LEU A 232 -15.11 2.56 -1.85
N ASN A 233 -14.52 3.50 -1.11
CA ASN A 233 -15.23 4.65 -0.52
C ASN A 233 -15.97 5.53 -1.53
N ASP A 234 -15.43 5.73 -2.73
CA ASP A 234 -16.03 6.58 -3.78
C ASP A 234 -17.08 5.84 -4.62
N GLN A 235 -17.40 4.61 -4.28
CA GLN A 235 -18.36 3.84 -5.06
C GLN A 235 -19.79 4.13 -4.61
N PRO A 236 -20.71 4.48 -5.53
CA PRO A 236 -22.11 4.82 -5.18
C PRO A 236 -22.87 3.64 -4.58
N LYS A 237 -22.42 2.42 -4.83
CA LYS A 237 -23.00 1.20 -4.29
C LYS A 237 -21.94 0.12 -4.09
N VAL A 238 -21.55 -0.11 -2.85
CA VAL A 238 -20.66 -1.22 -2.47
C VAL A 238 -21.50 -2.46 -2.19
N SER A 239 -21.12 -3.62 -2.78
CA SER A 239 -21.85 -4.88 -2.53
C SER A 239 -21.69 -5.33 -1.08
N LYS A 240 -22.69 -6.07 -0.55
CA LYS A 240 -22.61 -6.66 0.80
C LYS A 240 -21.39 -7.58 0.95
N GLY A 241 -21.03 -8.31 -0.12
CA GLY A 241 -19.86 -9.16 -0.16
C GLY A 241 -18.57 -8.35 0.04
N ALA A 242 -18.40 -7.21 -0.67
CA ALA A 242 -17.25 -6.35 -0.53
C ALA A 242 -17.14 -5.72 0.86
N GLN A 243 -18.28 -5.28 1.43
CA GLN A 243 -18.32 -4.79 2.81
C GLN A 243 -17.90 -5.86 3.81
N ALA A 244 -18.37 -7.09 3.64
CA ALA A 244 -18.03 -8.21 4.51
C ALA A 244 -16.54 -8.61 4.41
N VAL A 245 -15.95 -8.54 3.21
CA VAL A 245 -14.51 -8.77 3.01
C VAL A 245 -13.70 -7.73 3.78
N CYS A 246 -14.02 -6.44 3.67
CA CYS A 246 -13.37 -5.39 4.45
C CYS A 246 -13.55 -5.62 5.96
N ALA A 247 -14.79 -5.86 6.42
CA ALA A 247 -15.10 -6.07 7.83
C ALA A 247 -14.35 -7.28 8.42
N LYS A 248 -14.23 -8.39 7.67
CA LYS A 248 -13.46 -9.56 8.10
C LYS A 248 -11.97 -9.23 8.18
N ALA A 249 -11.40 -8.60 7.16
CA ALA A 249 -9.98 -8.24 7.16
C ALA A 249 -9.65 -7.27 8.32
N MET A 250 -10.54 -6.34 8.64
CA MET A 250 -10.39 -5.31 9.69
C MET A 250 -10.98 -5.72 11.03
N SER A 251 -11.18 -7.02 11.30
CA SER A 251 -11.67 -7.49 12.60
C SER A 251 -10.72 -7.08 13.72
N GLN A 252 -11.29 -6.71 14.90
CA GLN A 252 -10.52 -6.26 16.06
C GLN A 252 -9.57 -7.35 16.56
N THR A 253 -10.05 -8.59 16.60
CA THR A 253 -9.25 -9.75 16.99
C THR A 253 -8.60 -10.35 15.75
N LYS A 254 -7.30 -10.59 15.81
CA LYS A 254 -6.52 -11.12 14.68
C LYS A 254 -6.97 -12.52 14.23
N GLU A 255 -7.52 -13.33 15.15
CA GLU A 255 -8.07 -14.66 14.87
C GLU A 255 -9.32 -14.63 13.98
N SER A 256 -10.06 -13.53 14.00
CA SER A 256 -11.27 -13.33 13.17
C SER A 256 -10.98 -12.77 11.78
N ARG A 257 -9.76 -12.37 11.51
CA ARG A 257 -9.31 -11.89 10.19
C ARG A 257 -9.11 -13.05 9.22
N TYR A 258 -8.74 -12.76 7.98
CA TYR A 258 -8.16 -13.77 7.10
C TYR A 258 -6.83 -14.25 7.68
N ALA A 259 -6.55 -15.53 7.53
CA ALA A 259 -5.29 -16.10 8.02
C ALA A 259 -4.09 -15.55 7.26
N THR A 260 -4.23 -15.34 5.95
CA THR A 260 -3.17 -14.89 5.06
C THR A 260 -3.64 -13.77 4.12
N ALA A 261 -2.70 -13.01 3.55
CA ALA A 261 -2.98 -12.04 2.48
C ALA A 261 -3.51 -12.74 1.21
N SER A 262 -3.10 -13.99 0.96
CA SER A 262 -3.60 -14.81 -0.16
C SER A 262 -5.09 -15.14 -0.01
N ASP A 263 -5.56 -15.43 1.21
CA ASP A 263 -6.98 -15.70 1.46
C ASP A 263 -7.84 -14.45 1.19
N LEU A 264 -7.33 -13.27 1.56
CA LEU A 264 -7.97 -12.00 1.24
C LEU A 264 -7.98 -11.75 -0.28
N SER A 265 -6.84 -11.97 -0.98
CA SER A 265 -6.73 -11.88 -2.45
C SER A 265 -7.74 -12.78 -3.15
N ALA A 266 -7.90 -14.02 -2.67
CA ALA A 266 -8.87 -14.99 -3.22
C ALA A 266 -10.32 -14.47 -3.11
N ASP A 267 -10.73 -13.88 -1.99
CA ASP A 267 -12.06 -13.30 -1.85
C ASP A 267 -12.25 -12.05 -2.73
N VAL A 268 -11.21 -11.23 -2.93
CA VAL A 268 -11.25 -10.12 -3.88
C VAL A 268 -11.36 -10.63 -5.32
N GLY A 269 -10.70 -11.74 -5.65
CA GLY A 269 -10.87 -12.42 -6.94
C GLY A 269 -12.32 -12.83 -7.18
N ARG A 270 -12.97 -13.43 -6.18
CA ARG A 270 -14.42 -13.77 -6.25
C ARG A 270 -15.30 -12.54 -6.46
N LEU A 271 -14.97 -11.39 -5.83
CA LEU A 271 -15.69 -10.13 -6.10
C LEU A 271 -15.57 -9.70 -7.56
N LEU A 272 -14.37 -9.79 -8.15
CA LEU A 272 -14.11 -9.46 -9.55
C LEU A 272 -14.88 -10.34 -10.53
N ASP A 273 -15.05 -11.63 -10.17
CA ASP A 273 -15.74 -12.63 -10.99
C ASP A 273 -17.24 -12.74 -10.68
N ALA A 274 -17.75 -11.84 -9.82
CA ALA A 274 -19.14 -11.88 -9.34
C ALA A 274 -19.51 -13.24 -8.73
N GLU A 275 -18.60 -13.82 -7.94
CA GLU A 275 -18.76 -15.08 -7.21
C GLU A 275 -19.03 -14.85 -5.72
N PRO A 276 -19.59 -15.82 -4.99
CA PRO A 276 -19.81 -15.68 -3.56
C PRO A 276 -18.46 -15.67 -2.82
N VAL A 277 -18.28 -14.67 -1.95
CA VAL A 277 -17.08 -14.53 -1.12
C VAL A 277 -17.19 -15.37 0.15
N SER A 278 -16.06 -15.82 0.70
CA SER A 278 -16.03 -16.61 1.94
C SER A 278 -16.50 -15.82 3.16
N ALA A 279 -16.29 -14.49 3.13
CA ALA A 279 -16.66 -13.59 4.22
C ALA A 279 -18.17 -13.33 4.35
N TYR A 280 -18.97 -13.67 3.34
CA TYR A 280 -20.42 -13.38 3.33
C TYR A 280 -21.26 -14.56 2.86
N ARG A 281 -22.21 -14.97 3.69
CA ARG A 281 -23.13 -16.03 3.32
C ARG A 281 -24.38 -15.44 2.65
N GLU A 282 -24.47 -15.58 1.32
CA GLU A 282 -25.61 -15.13 0.54
C GLU A 282 -26.89 -15.89 0.92
N ASN A 283 -28.00 -15.17 1.00
CA ASN A 283 -29.33 -15.79 1.09
C ASN A 283 -29.77 -16.35 -0.28
N ALA A 284 -30.85 -17.16 -0.29
CA ALA A 284 -31.36 -17.81 -1.50
C ALA A 284 -31.74 -16.78 -2.60
N PHE A 285 -32.32 -15.65 -2.24
CA PHE A 285 -32.71 -14.61 -3.18
C PHE A 285 -31.51 -13.93 -3.82
N GLU A 286 -30.48 -13.58 -3.05
CA GLU A 286 -29.23 -12.99 -3.55
C GLU A 286 -28.51 -13.95 -4.52
N ARG A 287 -28.51 -15.24 -4.20
CA ARG A 287 -27.94 -16.29 -5.07
C ARG A 287 -28.66 -16.37 -6.41
N VAL A 288 -30.00 -16.37 -6.40
CA VAL A 288 -30.80 -16.37 -7.64
C VAL A 288 -30.58 -15.09 -8.43
N SER A 289 -30.61 -13.93 -7.78
CA SER A 289 -30.38 -12.63 -8.42
C SER A 289 -29.00 -12.56 -9.10
N ARG A 290 -27.96 -13.03 -8.44
CA ARG A 290 -26.61 -13.10 -8.98
C ARG A 290 -26.54 -14.05 -10.18
N TRP A 291 -27.17 -15.24 -10.09
CA TRP A 291 -27.24 -16.19 -11.18
C TRP A 291 -27.93 -15.60 -12.43
N VAL A 292 -29.06 -14.94 -12.23
CA VAL A 292 -29.79 -14.23 -13.30
C VAL A 292 -28.93 -13.15 -13.94
N SER A 293 -28.23 -12.34 -13.14
CA SER A 293 -27.34 -11.29 -13.65
C SER A 293 -26.16 -11.87 -14.46
N LYS A 294 -25.58 -12.98 -14.00
CA LYS A 294 -24.47 -13.67 -14.70
C LYS A 294 -24.94 -14.29 -16.01
N ASN A 295 -26.19 -14.80 -16.07
CA ASN A 295 -26.75 -15.51 -17.21
C ASN A 295 -27.85 -14.70 -17.93
N ARG A 296 -27.77 -13.36 -17.91
CA ARG A 296 -28.85 -12.48 -18.43
C ARG A 296 -29.29 -12.81 -19.86
N PHE A 297 -28.37 -13.19 -20.76
CA PHE A 297 -28.72 -13.57 -22.12
C PHE A 297 -29.52 -14.86 -22.18
N LEU A 298 -29.15 -15.87 -21.41
CA LEU A 298 -29.89 -17.13 -21.31
C LEU A 298 -31.30 -16.89 -20.74
N VAL A 299 -31.41 -16.08 -19.70
CA VAL A 299 -32.69 -15.72 -19.08
C VAL A 299 -33.59 -14.97 -20.07
N LEU A 300 -33.04 -13.99 -20.80
CA LEU A 300 -33.77 -13.25 -21.84
C LEU A 300 -34.25 -14.19 -22.97
N LEU A 301 -33.42 -15.14 -23.41
CA LEU A 301 -33.75 -16.10 -24.44
C LEU A 301 -34.88 -17.02 -24.00
N VAL A 302 -34.83 -17.52 -22.75
CA VAL A 302 -35.90 -18.33 -22.16
C VAL A 302 -37.19 -17.54 -22.04
N LEU A 303 -37.15 -16.30 -21.58
CA LEU A 303 -38.30 -15.42 -21.49
C LEU A 303 -38.91 -15.13 -22.86
N ALA A 304 -38.10 -14.83 -23.87
CA ALA A 304 -38.57 -14.62 -25.24
C ALA A 304 -39.26 -15.88 -25.81
N TYR A 305 -38.64 -17.06 -25.57
CA TYR A 305 -39.26 -18.33 -25.96
C TYR A 305 -40.59 -18.56 -25.29
N LEU A 306 -40.69 -18.33 -23.98
CA LEU A 306 -41.97 -18.47 -23.23
C LEU A 306 -43.05 -17.51 -23.74
N LEU A 307 -42.71 -16.25 -24.00
CA LEU A 307 -43.64 -15.26 -24.56
C LEU A 307 -44.10 -15.69 -25.95
N MET A 308 -43.24 -16.17 -26.81
CA MET A 308 -43.59 -16.71 -28.12
C MET A 308 -44.57 -17.90 -28.00
N ARG A 309 -44.30 -18.83 -27.09
CA ARG A 309 -45.21 -19.96 -26.82
C ARG A 309 -46.56 -19.53 -26.36
N ILE A 310 -46.63 -18.59 -25.42
CA ILE A 310 -47.90 -18.02 -24.92
C ILE A 310 -48.64 -17.35 -26.09
N PHE A 311 -47.98 -16.54 -26.91
CA PHE A 311 -48.59 -15.90 -28.07
C PHE A 311 -49.17 -16.92 -29.06
N LEU A 312 -48.44 -17.98 -29.39
CA LEU A 312 -48.91 -19.06 -30.27
C LEU A 312 -50.13 -19.79 -29.70
N ILE A 313 -50.19 -20.04 -28.40
CA ILE A 313 -51.36 -20.68 -27.73
C ILE A 313 -52.59 -19.76 -27.84
N PHE A 314 -52.42 -18.46 -27.65
CA PHE A 314 -53.53 -17.51 -27.77
C PHE A 314 -54.03 -17.35 -29.20
N THR A 315 -53.16 -17.36 -30.21
CA THR A 315 -53.50 -17.27 -31.64
C THR A 315 -54.11 -18.56 -32.16
N SER A 316 -53.69 -19.74 -31.66
CA SER A 316 -54.24 -21.05 -32.03
C SER A 316 -55.61 -21.35 -31.43
N ARG A 317 -56.10 -20.56 -30.46
CA ARG A 317 -57.42 -20.73 -29.87
C ARG A 317 -58.49 -19.79 -30.47
N ARG A 318 -58.14 -18.99 -31.46
CA ARG A 318 -59.06 -18.24 -32.33
C ARG A 318 -59.21 -18.94 -33.69
#